data_eb9fa96191ed97ee9f6d8e91cf97c2b8
#
_entry.id   eb9fa96191ed97ee9f6d8e91cf97c2b8
#
_cell.length_a   1.000
_cell.length_b   1.000
_cell.length_c   1.000
_cell.angle_alpha   90.00
_cell.angle_beta   90.00
_cell.angle_gamma   90.00
#
_symmetry.space_group_name_H-M   'P 1'
#
loop_
_entity.id
_entity.type
_entity.pdbx_description
1 polymer ?
#
loop_
_entity_poly.entity_id
_entity_poly.type
_entity_poly.pdbx_seq_one_letter_code
_entity_poly.pdbx_strand_id
1 'polypeptide(L)'
;MQPEDDGALLRQYVENQSNDAFATLVARHINLVYSVALRSAGEPHHAEEITQAVFIILARKASQLRHDKALSSWLFQATRLTANNFLRSEIRRHRREQEAYMQSILNEPGGNEIWSQIAPLLDNAVATLNENDRRAIVLRFYQGRNLREVGVALGGNEESSKKRVARALEKLQRFFSKRGVHSTTMIIAGAISGNSVLAAPPALALSVTAAATANGAAASASTLSLVKGTLKIMAWTNTKKAAVAGGFALIIAGLGIAAFNGFESWRTSHFPNIQGTWEGSSMFWDDGIQRGQAARSHVVLTLVKTNGGYAATTDWIELGRKGLPMGKVKYDYPYLSFQRSPRQAWKLRINAEASQMVLESIGSSRGPVLLLRTSSPDTVPAPLTEEQFAPGDGSGLQGYW
;
A
#
# COMPACT_ATOMS: atom_id res chain seq x y z
N MET A 1 19.95 -31.50 24.61
CA MET A 1 19.79 -31.50 23.14
C MET A 1 19.26 -30.15 22.74
N GLN A 2 20.02 -29.35 21.99
CA GLN A 2 19.47 -28.11 21.44
C GLN A 2 18.38 -28.51 20.41
N PRO A 3 17.21 -27.85 20.40
CA PRO A 3 16.20 -28.14 19.42
C PRO A 3 16.79 -27.84 18.02
N GLU A 4 16.73 -28.83 17.15
CA GLU A 4 17.19 -28.67 15.76
C GLU A 4 16.54 -27.43 15.12
N ASP A 5 17.34 -26.67 14.39
CA ASP A 5 16.87 -25.47 13.69
C ASP A 5 15.92 -25.87 12.55
N ASP A 6 14.90 -25.04 12.28
CA ASP A 6 13.94 -25.27 11.19
C ASP A 6 14.63 -25.48 9.85
N GLY A 7 15.76 -24.79 9.62
CA GLY A 7 16.56 -24.96 8.42
C GLY A 7 17.22 -26.34 8.34
N ALA A 8 17.64 -26.91 9.47
CA ALA A 8 18.21 -28.26 9.52
C ALA A 8 17.13 -29.32 9.24
N LEU A 9 15.96 -29.20 9.88
CA LEU A 9 14.82 -30.11 9.64
C LEU A 9 14.35 -30.03 8.18
N LEU A 10 14.30 -28.84 7.61
CA LEU A 10 13.90 -28.66 6.21
C LEU A 10 14.91 -29.32 5.25
N ARG A 11 16.21 -29.21 5.52
CA ARG A 11 17.24 -29.92 4.75
C ARG A 11 17.10 -31.43 4.86
N GLN A 12 16.92 -31.97 6.09
CA GLN A 12 16.72 -33.41 6.29
C GLN A 12 15.50 -33.92 5.51
N TYR A 13 14.41 -33.15 5.47
CA TYR A 13 13.25 -33.50 4.67
C TYR A 13 13.56 -33.50 3.17
N VAL A 14 14.26 -32.48 2.66
CA VAL A 14 14.55 -32.36 1.22
C VAL A 14 15.58 -33.36 0.74
N GLU A 15 16.66 -33.55 1.50
CA GLU A 15 17.81 -34.36 1.09
C GLU A 15 17.61 -35.84 1.40
N ASN A 16 17.04 -36.14 2.59
CA ASN A 16 16.89 -37.52 3.08
C ASN A 16 15.44 -38.03 3.01
N GLN A 17 14.51 -37.20 2.51
CA GLN A 17 13.05 -37.49 2.49
C GLN A 17 12.51 -37.90 3.88
N SER A 18 13.06 -37.32 4.95
CA SER A 18 12.71 -37.65 6.32
C SER A 18 11.33 -37.13 6.69
N ASN A 19 10.34 -38.05 6.71
CA ASN A 19 9.00 -37.72 7.16
C ASN A 19 8.96 -37.27 8.62
N ASP A 20 9.85 -37.77 9.46
CA ASP A 20 9.96 -37.38 10.88
C ASP A 20 10.44 -35.95 11.04
N ALA A 21 11.39 -35.51 10.22
CA ALA A 21 11.82 -34.11 10.18
C ALA A 21 10.64 -33.20 9.77
N PHE A 22 9.86 -33.61 8.77
CA PHE A 22 8.67 -32.87 8.36
C PHE A 22 7.57 -32.87 9.45
N ALA A 23 7.31 -34.01 10.10
CA ALA A 23 6.38 -34.10 11.23
C ALA A 23 6.77 -33.15 12.37
N THR A 24 8.07 -33.04 12.66
CA THR A 24 8.60 -32.10 13.66
C THR A 24 8.34 -30.63 13.24
N LEU A 25 8.53 -30.28 11.97
CA LEU A 25 8.19 -28.95 11.45
C LEU A 25 6.67 -28.67 11.57
N VAL A 26 5.81 -29.65 11.22
CA VAL A 26 4.37 -29.52 11.39
C VAL A 26 4.02 -29.28 12.84
N ALA A 27 4.50 -30.13 13.77
CA ALA A 27 4.20 -30.00 15.20
C ALA A 27 4.63 -28.63 15.77
N ARG A 28 5.76 -28.10 15.32
CA ARG A 28 6.28 -26.80 15.76
C ARG A 28 5.48 -25.62 15.27
N HIS A 29 4.92 -25.69 14.08
CA HIS A 29 4.33 -24.52 13.41
C HIS A 29 2.80 -24.60 13.22
N ILE A 30 2.18 -25.73 13.53
CA ILE A 30 0.75 -25.93 13.25
C ILE A 30 -0.14 -24.92 13.97
N ASN A 31 0.17 -24.58 15.22
CA ASN A 31 -0.61 -23.62 16.00
C ASN A 31 -0.57 -22.22 15.38
N LEU A 32 0.59 -21.80 14.86
CA LEU A 32 0.73 -20.52 14.12
C LEU A 32 -0.15 -20.53 12.86
N VAL A 33 -0.03 -21.58 12.04
CA VAL A 33 -0.76 -21.68 10.77
C VAL A 33 -2.26 -21.76 11.01
N TYR A 34 -2.69 -22.63 11.93
CA TYR A 34 -4.10 -22.78 12.28
C TYR A 34 -4.72 -21.47 12.82
N SER A 35 -4.02 -20.78 13.73
CA SER A 35 -4.53 -19.53 14.30
C SER A 35 -4.73 -18.42 13.26
N VAL A 36 -3.79 -18.28 12.33
CA VAL A 36 -3.91 -17.30 11.22
C VAL A 36 -5.03 -17.71 10.26
N ALA A 37 -5.15 -19.01 9.97
CA ALA A 37 -6.22 -19.54 9.14
C ALA A 37 -7.61 -19.31 9.79
N LEU A 38 -7.74 -19.59 11.08
CA LEU A 38 -8.99 -19.43 11.83
C LEU A 38 -9.44 -17.96 11.90
N ARG A 39 -8.53 -17.02 12.20
CA ARG A 39 -8.87 -15.60 12.18
C ARG A 39 -9.29 -15.10 10.80
N SER A 40 -8.77 -15.72 9.74
CA SER A 40 -9.11 -15.34 8.36
C SER A 40 -10.42 -15.96 7.89
N ALA A 41 -10.69 -17.22 8.22
CA ALA A 41 -11.82 -17.99 7.71
C ALA A 41 -13.06 -17.93 8.61
N GLY A 42 -12.86 -17.67 9.91
CA GLY A 42 -13.95 -17.60 10.91
C GLY A 42 -14.43 -18.95 11.42
N GLU A 43 -14.25 -20.02 10.66
CA GLU A 43 -14.76 -21.36 10.98
C GLU A 43 -13.63 -22.40 11.12
N PRO A 44 -13.70 -23.28 12.15
CA PRO A 44 -12.67 -24.29 12.39
C PRO A 44 -12.42 -25.23 11.21
N HIS A 45 -13.47 -25.72 10.56
CA HIS A 45 -13.34 -26.64 9.41
C HIS A 45 -12.57 -25.99 8.24
N HIS A 46 -12.88 -24.75 7.91
CA HIS A 46 -12.16 -23.99 6.89
C HIS A 46 -10.71 -23.72 7.30
N ALA A 47 -10.47 -23.47 8.59
CA ALA A 47 -9.11 -23.28 9.11
C ALA A 47 -8.27 -24.55 8.99
N GLU A 48 -8.86 -25.72 9.24
CA GLU A 48 -8.19 -27.02 9.06
C GLU A 48 -7.84 -27.26 7.60
N GLU A 49 -8.75 -27.00 6.67
CA GLU A 49 -8.52 -27.14 5.23
C GLU A 49 -7.39 -26.21 4.75
N ILE A 50 -7.41 -24.94 5.16
CA ILE A 50 -6.35 -23.98 4.85
C ILE A 50 -5.02 -24.44 5.44
N THR A 51 -5.02 -24.93 6.68
CA THR A 51 -3.82 -25.43 7.37
C THR A 51 -3.21 -26.60 6.59
N GLN A 52 -4.03 -27.59 6.21
CA GLN A 52 -3.59 -28.72 5.41
C GLN A 52 -2.99 -28.27 4.07
N ALA A 53 -3.68 -27.36 3.36
CA ALA A 53 -3.18 -26.82 2.10
C ALA A 53 -1.81 -26.11 2.26
N VAL A 54 -1.59 -25.36 3.33
CA VAL A 54 -0.33 -24.64 3.59
C VAL A 54 0.83 -25.59 3.78
N PHE A 55 0.65 -26.69 4.53
CA PHE A 55 1.72 -27.66 4.73
C PHE A 55 1.98 -28.53 3.48
N ILE A 56 0.97 -28.83 2.67
CA ILE A 56 1.18 -29.44 1.35
C ILE A 56 2.00 -28.48 0.45
N ILE A 57 1.71 -27.17 0.50
CA ILE A 57 2.50 -26.16 -0.23
C ILE A 57 3.94 -26.10 0.31
N LEU A 58 4.13 -26.19 1.64
CA LEU A 58 5.45 -26.26 2.25
C LEU A 58 6.22 -27.47 1.71
N ALA A 59 5.64 -28.66 1.73
CA ALA A 59 6.29 -29.89 1.23
C ALA A 59 6.73 -29.74 -0.23
N ARG A 60 5.88 -29.19 -1.10
CA ARG A 60 6.16 -28.97 -2.52
C ARG A 60 7.19 -27.87 -2.79
N LYS A 61 7.33 -26.91 -1.86
CA LYS A 61 8.24 -25.76 -2.01
C LYS A 61 9.52 -25.91 -1.18
N ALA A 62 9.65 -26.96 -0.38
CA ALA A 62 10.74 -27.17 0.56
C ALA A 62 12.12 -26.98 -0.10
N SER A 63 12.35 -27.58 -1.27
CA SER A 63 13.61 -27.48 -2.01
C SER A 63 13.92 -26.08 -2.57
N GLN A 64 12.91 -25.22 -2.67
CA GLN A 64 13.06 -23.84 -3.18
C GLN A 64 13.19 -22.81 -2.07
N LEU A 65 12.99 -23.22 -0.82
CA LEU A 65 13.09 -22.33 0.33
C LEU A 65 14.54 -22.18 0.76
N ARG A 66 14.93 -20.94 1.02
CA ARG A 66 16.26 -20.68 1.59
C ARG A 66 16.25 -21.08 3.06
N HIS A 67 17.16 -21.96 3.43
CA HIS A 67 17.24 -22.52 4.79
C HIS A 67 17.69 -21.51 5.85
N ASP A 68 18.17 -20.33 5.43
CA ASP A 68 18.59 -19.21 6.27
C ASP A 68 17.45 -18.26 6.69
N LYS A 69 16.25 -18.43 6.14
CA LYS A 69 15.10 -17.57 6.44
C LYS A 69 14.21 -18.18 7.50
N ALA A 70 13.67 -17.33 8.39
CA ALA A 70 12.72 -17.76 9.39
C ALA A 70 11.47 -18.38 8.72
N LEU A 71 11.35 -19.71 8.81
CA LEU A 71 10.24 -20.49 8.23
C LEU A 71 8.88 -19.99 8.71
N SER A 72 8.79 -19.59 9.98
CA SER A 72 7.55 -19.04 10.56
C SER A 72 7.01 -17.83 9.83
N SER A 73 7.88 -16.91 9.40
CA SER A 73 7.44 -15.72 8.64
C SER A 73 6.96 -16.11 7.24
N TRP A 74 7.56 -17.11 6.62
CA TRP A 74 7.10 -17.65 5.35
C TRP A 74 5.74 -18.34 5.50
N LEU A 75 5.58 -19.19 6.53
CA LEU A 75 4.32 -19.87 6.84
C LEU A 75 3.20 -18.87 7.11
N PHE A 76 3.46 -17.82 7.89
CA PHE A 76 2.49 -16.75 8.12
C PHE A 76 2.01 -16.14 6.80
N GLN A 77 2.92 -15.82 5.89
CA GLN A 77 2.58 -15.27 4.57
C GLN A 77 1.84 -16.27 3.68
N ALA A 78 2.30 -17.53 3.65
CA ALA A 78 1.67 -18.60 2.89
C ALA A 78 0.24 -18.83 3.38
N THR A 79 0.03 -18.85 4.71
CA THR A 79 -1.31 -19.01 5.30
C THR A 79 -2.24 -17.89 4.89
N ARG A 80 -1.80 -16.63 5.00
CA ARG A 80 -2.62 -15.49 4.56
C ARG A 80 -2.97 -15.54 3.08
N LEU A 81 -2.00 -15.90 2.24
CA LEU A 81 -2.24 -16.01 0.80
C LEU A 81 -3.24 -17.11 0.49
N THR A 82 -3.11 -18.27 1.15
CA THR A 82 -4.02 -19.41 1.02
C THR A 82 -5.41 -19.07 1.52
N ALA A 83 -5.53 -18.44 2.69
CA ALA A 83 -6.81 -17.99 3.24
C ALA A 83 -7.52 -16.98 2.33
N ASN A 84 -6.79 -15.99 1.79
CA ASN A 84 -7.36 -15.03 0.85
C ASN A 84 -7.84 -15.71 -0.45
N ASN A 85 -7.12 -16.73 -0.93
CA ASN A 85 -7.53 -17.51 -2.10
C ASN A 85 -8.78 -18.34 -1.80
N PHE A 86 -8.83 -18.96 -0.62
CA PHE A 86 -9.99 -19.69 -0.12
C PHE A 86 -11.23 -18.79 -0.06
N LEU A 87 -11.16 -17.65 0.63
CA LEU A 87 -12.27 -16.71 0.75
C LEU A 87 -12.79 -16.21 -0.60
N ARG A 88 -11.88 -15.93 -1.56
CA ARG A 88 -12.29 -15.56 -2.92
C ARG A 88 -13.02 -16.70 -3.64
N SER A 89 -12.66 -17.97 -3.39
CA SER A 89 -13.36 -19.11 -3.97
C SER A 89 -14.73 -19.32 -3.35
N GLU A 90 -14.84 -19.15 -2.02
CA GLU A 90 -16.09 -19.21 -1.27
C GLU A 90 -17.06 -18.10 -1.69
N ILE A 91 -16.60 -16.85 -1.74
CA ILE A 91 -17.43 -15.75 -2.24
C ILE A 91 -17.96 -16.03 -3.65
N ARG A 92 -17.13 -16.61 -4.55
CA ARG A 92 -17.57 -17.00 -5.91
C ARG A 92 -18.54 -18.16 -5.88
N ARG A 93 -18.41 -19.11 -4.92
CA ARG A 93 -19.35 -20.21 -4.71
C ARG A 93 -20.66 -19.68 -4.17
N HIS A 94 -20.63 -18.92 -3.08
CA HIS A 94 -21.82 -18.32 -2.48
C HIS A 94 -22.55 -17.36 -3.41
N ARG A 95 -21.84 -16.59 -4.25
CA ARG A 95 -22.50 -15.73 -5.24
C ARG A 95 -23.27 -16.54 -6.29
N ARG A 96 -22.89 -17.77 -6.56
CA ARG A 96 -23.65 -18.70 -7.43
C ARG A 96 -24.78 -19.39 -6.68
N GLU A 97 -24.67 -19.52 -5.35
CA GLU A 97 -25.67 -20.17 -4.48
C GLU A 97 -26.61 -19.14 -3.83
N GLN A 98 -26.23 -17.87 -3.71
CA GLN A 98 -26.95 -16.79 -3.01
C GLN A 98 -28.09 -16.15 -3.78
N GLU A 99 -28.50 -16.70 -4.93
CA GLU A 99 -29.89 -16.46 -5.36
C GLU A 99 -30.91 -17.11 -4.43
N ALA A 100 -30.50 -17.85 -3.40
CA ALA A 100 -31.39 -18.69 -2.59
C ALA A 100 -31.46 -18.40 -1.08
N TYR A 101 -30.49 -17.75 -0.40
CA TYR A 101 -30.62 -17.61 1.07
C TYR A 101 -29.81 -16.45 1.67
N MET A 102 -30.52 -15.52 2.30
CA MET A 102 -29.97 -14.51 3.23
C MET A 102 -30.31 -14.93 4.66
N GLN A 103 -29.34 -15.10 5.54
CA GLN A 103 -29.34 -14.58 6.92
C GLN A 103 -28.37 -15.27 7.89
N SER A 104 -27.74 -14.40 8.66
CA SER A 104 -27.28 -14.48 10.07
C SER A 104 -26.03 -15.25 10.42
N ILE A 105 -25.09 -14.50 10.92
CA ILE A 105 -24.29 -14.90 12.08
C ILE A 105 -24.09 -13.66 12.96
N LEU A 106 -24.67 -13.69 14.14
CA LEU A 106 -24.36 -12.80 15.25
C LEU A 106 -23.32 -13.47 16.13
N ASN A 107 -22.26 -12.72 16.41
CA ASN A 107 -21.15 -13.14 17.25
C ASN A 107 -21.55 -13.23 18.73
N GLU A 108 -21.07 -14.26 19.42
CA GLU A 108 -21.05 -14.27 20.88
C GLU A 108 -19.88 -13.42 21.40
N PRO A 109 -20.11 -12.57 22.42
CA PRO A 109 -19.07 -11.79 23.05
C PRO A 109 -18.52 -12.52 24.27
N GLY A 110 -17.26 -12.92 24.19
CA GLY A 110 -16.54 -13.44 25.34
C GLY A 110 -15.05 -13.25 25.19
N GLY A 111 -14.50 -12.27 25.86
CA GLY A 111 -13.05 -12.10 25.99
C GLY A 111 -12.55 -10.73 25.56
N ASN A 112 -11.74 -10.14 26.38
CA ASN A 112 -10.95 -8.91 26.27
C ASN A 112 -11.39 -7.98 25.10
N GLU A 113 -12.13 -6.93 25.44
CA GLU A 113 -12.76 -6.00 24.48
C GLU A 113 -11.80 -5.48 23.38
N ILE A 114 -10.54 -5.26 23.77
CA ILE A 114 -9.50 -4.87 22.80
C ILE A 114 -9.16 -5.98 21.81
N TRP A 115 -9.14 -7.24 22.28
CA TRP A 115 -8.84 -8.36 21.38
C TRP A 115 -9.90 -8.51 20.29
N SER A 116 -11.17 -8.41 20.63
CA SER A 116 -12.27 -8.52 19.65
C SER A 116 -12.17 -7.45 18.55
N GLN A 117 -11.68 -6.26 18.89
CA GLN A 117 -11.48 -5.16 17.92
C GLN A 117 -10.23 -5.36 17.05
N ILE A 118 -9.12 -5.88 17.59
CA ILE A 118 -7.89 -6.04 16.83
C ILE A 118 -7.77 -7.37 16.10
N ALA A 119 -8.39 -8.45 16.59
CA ALA A 119 -8.27 -9.79 16.02
C ALA A 119 -8.59 -9.85 14.52
N PRO A 120 -9.70 -9.28 14.01
CA PRO A 120 -10.01 -9.30 12.57
C PRO A 120 -9.05 -8.45 11.73
N LEU A 121 -8.33 -7.54 12.35
CA LEU A 121 -7.41 -6.62 11.68
C LEU A 121 -5.95 -7.07 11.80
N LEU A 122 -5.63 -7.95 12.77
CA LEU A 122 -4.26 -8.26 13.20
C LEU A 122 -3.38 -8.77 12.05
N ASP A 123 -3.81 -9.80 11.37
CA ASP A 123 -2.98 -10.44 10.34
C ASP A 123 -2.79 -9.52 9.12
N ASN A 124 -3.77 -8.63 8.84
CA ASN A 124 -3.62 -7.57 7.86
C ASN A 124 -2.61 -6.51 8.32
N ALA A 125 -2.69 -6.09 9.59
CA ALA A 125 -1.75 -5.14 10.16
C ALA A 125 -0.30 -5.66 10.12
N VAL A 126 -0.09 -6.90 10.57
CA VAL A 126 1.23 -7.56 10.55
C VAL A 126 1.78 -7.69 9.13
N ALA A 127 0.91 -7.93 8.14
CA ALA A 127 1.34 -8.03 6.75
C ALA A 127 1.80 -6.70 6.13
N THR A 128 1.32 -5.56 6.63
CA THR A 128 1.78 -4.24 6.16
C THR A 128 3.18 -3.88 6.63
N LEU A 129 3.69 -4.59 7.64
CA LEU A 129 5.05 -4.39 8.14
C LEU A 129 6.09 -4.81 7.09
N ASN A 130 7.24 -4.13 7.07
CA ASN A 130 8.39 -4.62 6.31
C ASN A 130 8.81 -6.01 6.78
N GLU A 131 9.58 -6.73 5.98
CA GLU A 131 9.93 -8.13 6.26
C GLU A 131 10.60 -8.31 7.62
N ASN A 132 11.55 -7.45 7.98
CA ASN A 132 12.29 -7.59 9.24
C ASN A 132 11.43 -7.30 10.47
N ASP A 133 10.53 -6.30 10.41
CA ASP A 133 9.63 -5.99 11.51
C ASP A 133 8.56 -7.08 11.65
N ARG A 134 8.04 -7.59 10.53
CA ARG A 134 7.10 -8.72 10.53
C ARG A 134 7.75 -9.98 11.12
N ARG A 135 8.98 -10.31 10.71
CA ARG A 135 9.74 -11.43 11.29
C ARG A 135 9.87 -11.28 12.81
N ALA A 136 10.20 -10.08 13.29
CA ALA A 136 10.30 -9.81 14.72
C ALA A 136 8.98 -10.05 15.46
N ILE A 137 7.85 -9.56 14.92
CA ILE A 137 6.52 -9.77 15.49
C ILE A 137 6.13 -11.25 15.49
N VAL A 138 6.32 -11.96 14.36
CA VAL A 138 5.98 -13.38 14.25
C VAL A 138 6.82 -14.22 15.22
N LEU A 139 8.12 -14.01 15.30
CA LEU A 139 8.98 -14.72 16.25
C LEU A 139 8.58 -14.44 17.70
N ARG A 140 8.31 -13.17 18.04
CA ARG A 140 8.03 -12.76 19.42
C ARG A 140 6.66 -13.25 19.89
N PHE A 141 5.62 -13.02 19.09
CA PHE A 141 4.23 -13.19 19.52
C PHE A 141 3.57 -14.48 19.03
N TYR A 142 3.92 -14.98 17.84
CA TYR A 142 3.33 -16.21 17.30
C TYR A 142 4.18 -17.46 17.61
N GLN A 143 5.47 -17.29 17.91
CA GLN A 143 6.33 -18.39 18.37
C GLN A 143 6.72 -18.29 19.85
N GLY A 144 6.33 -17.22 20.55
CA GLY A 144 6.62 -17.04 21.97
C GLY A 144 8.10 -16.84 22.29
N ARG A 145 8.96 -16.53 21.30
CA ARG A 145 10.41 -16.38 21.52
C ARG A 145 10.73 -15.15 22.37
N ASN A 146 11.72 -15.28 23.24
CA ASN A 146 12.24 -14.13 23.99
C ASN A 146 13.03 -13.18 23.07
N LEU A 147 13.31 -11.96 23.55
CA LEU A 147 13.96 -10.92 22.73
C LEU A 147 15.39 -11.30 22.32
N ARG A 148 16.11 -12.06 23.14
CA ARG A 148 17.45 -12.57 22.83
C ARG A 148 17.39 -13.57 21.66
N GLU A 149 16.46 -14.50 21.71
CA GLU A 149 16.23 -15.47 20.62
C GLU A 149 15.79 -14.79 19.32
N VAL A 150 14.91 -13.78 19.42
CA VAL A 150 14.53 -12.94 18.28
C VAL A 150 15.76 -12.22 17.71
N GLY A 151 16.65 -11.71 18.57
CA GLY A 151 17.90 -11.07 18.16
C GLY A 151 18.77 -12.01 17.36
N VAL A 152 19.04 -13.19 17.89
CA VAL A 152 19.84 -14.24 17.20
C VAL A 152 19.21 -14.60 15.85
N ALA A 153 17.92 -14.87 15.82
CA ALA A 153 17.21 -15.25 14.59
C ALA A 153 17.17 -14.14 13.51
N LEU A 154 17.37 -12.90 13.90
CA LEU A 154 17.43 -11.74 12.98
C LEU A 154 18.87 -11.29 12.68
N GLY A 155 19.87 -12.01 13.17
CA GLY A 155 21.30 -11.68 12.99
C GLY A 155 21.75 -10.46 13.79
N GLY A 156 21.13 -10.21 14.94
CA GLY A 156 21.43 -9.09 15.84
C GLY A 156 21.49 -9.50 17.31
N ASN A 157 21.47 -8.54 18.19
CA ASN A 157 21.46 -8.72 19.64
C ASN A 157 20.06 -8.42 20.25
N GLU A 158 19.93 -8.67 21.55
CA GLU A 158 18.68 -8.46 22.28
C GLU A 158 18.21 -7.01 22.23
N GLU A 159 19.11 -6.05 22.40
CA GLU A 159 18.79 -4.64 22.40
C GLU A 159 18.28 -4.17 21.02
N SER A 160 18.87 -4.64 19.94
CA SER A 160 18.42 -4.36 18.57
C SER A 160 17.04 -4.95 18.29
N SER A 161 16.77 -6.17 18.80
CA SER A 161 15.47 -6.82 18.65
C SER A 161 14.40 -6.12 19.48
N LYS A 162 14.70 -5.69 20.70
CA LYS A 162 13.81 -4.89 21.55
C LYS A 162 13.36 -3.61 20.83
N LYS A 163 14.33 -2.85 20.30
CA LYS A 163 14.03 -1.62 19.53
C LYS A 163 13.22 -1.91 18.26
N ARG A 164 13.46 -3.04 17.60
CA ARG A 164 12.72 -3.44 16.41
C ARG A 164 11.27 -3.82 16.73
N VAL A 165 11.06 -4.65 17.75
CA VAL A 165 9.73 -5.04 18.22
C VAL A 165 8.93 -3.81 18.66
N ALA A 166 9.53 -2.90 19.42
CA ALA A 166 8.87 -1.65 19.84
C ALA A 166 8.41 -0.82 18.63
N ARG A 167 9.30 -0.58 17.65
CA ARG A 167 8.94 0.14 16.40
C ARG A 167 7.87 -0.57 15.58
N ALA A 168 7.89 -1.90 15.56
CA ALA A 168 6.85 -2.67 14.87
C ALA A 168 5.49 -2.53 15.56
N LEU A 169 5.45 -2.58 16.89
CA LEU A 169 4.23 -2.35 17.68
C LEU A 169 3.68 -0.94 17.48
N GLU A 170 4.53 0.10 17.41
CA GLU A 170 4.09 1.47 17.09
C GLU A 170 3.44 1.56 15.70
N LYS A 171 3.97 0.81 14.72
CA LYS A 171 3.37 0.74 13.38
C LYS A 171 2.02 0.03 13.41
N LEU A 172 1.89 -1.05 14.18
CA LEU A 172 0.62 -1.73 14.39
C LEU A 172 -0.39 -0.82 15.10
N GLN A 173 0.03 -0.11 16.15
CA GLN A 173 -0.82 0.87 16.83
C GLN A 173 -1.37 1.92 15.86
N ARG A 174 -0.50 2.51 15.02
CA ARG A 174 -0.93 3.48 13.99
C ARG A 174 -1.88 2.87 12.98
N PHE A 175 -1.69 1.61 12.61
CA PHE A 175 -2.60 0.90 11.71
C PHE A 175 -3.98 0.71 12.34
N PHE A 176 -4.05 0.33 13.63
CA PHE A 176 -5.29 0.14 14.37
C PHE A 176 -5.99 1.47 14.64
N SER A 177 -5.26 2.51 15.05
CA SER A 177 -5.82 3.85 15.28
C SER A 177 -6.49 4.43 14.03
N LYS A 178 -5.92 4.22 12.84
CA LYS A 178 -6.55 4.60 11.56
C LYS A 178 -7.86 3.85 11.27
N ARG A 179 -8.18 2.80 12.01
CA ARG A 179 -9.40 1.99 11.89
C ARG A 179 -10.32 2.08 13.10
N GLY A 180 -10.10 3.12 13.92
CA GLY A 180 -10.97 3.43 15.07
C GLY A 180 -10.60 2.67 16.36
N VAL A 181 -9.55 1.85 16.36
CA VAL A 181 -9.09 1.15 17.57
C VAL A 181 -7.99 1.95 18.25
N HIS A 182 -8.35 2.68 19.28
CA HIS A 182 -7.44 3.52 20.06
C HIS A 182 -6.96 2.77 21.30
N SER A 183 -5.68 2.39 21.31
CA SER A 183 -5.07 1.71 22.44
C SER A 183 -3.57 1.98 22.51
N THR A 184 -2.96 1.74 23.66
CA THR A 184 -1.52 1.87 23.82
C THR A 184 -0.77 0.68 23.22
N THR A 185 0.49 0.86 22.85
CA THR A 185 1.34 -0.23 22.35
C THR A 185 1.47 -1.37 23.35
N MET A 186 1.43 -1.08 24.66
CA MET A 186 1.50 -2.07 25.73
C MET A 186 0.24 -2.96 25.77
N ILE A 187 -0.94 -2.35 25.69
CA ILE A 187 -2.22 -3.09 25.68
C ILE A 187 -2.32 -3.94 24.40
N ILE A 188 -1.94 -3.38 23.26
CA ILE A 188 -1.89 -4.12 21.99
C ILE A 188 -0.92 -5.30 22.08
N ALA A 189 0.28 -5.10 22.62
CA ALA A 189 1.27 -6.16 22.82
C ALA A 189 0.74 -7.25 23.73
N GLY A 190 0.09 -6.90 24.85
CA GLY A 190 -0.56 -7.83 25.79
C GLY A 190 -1.67 -8.63 25.11
N ALA A 191 -2.56 -7.97 24.37
CA ALA A 191 -3.66 -8.62 23.67
C ALA A 191 -3.14 -9.59 22.58
N ILE A 192 -2.12 -9.22 21.82
CA ILE A 192 -1.47 -10.10 20.84
C ILE A 192 -0.79 -11.28 21.55
N SER A 193 -0.04 -11.02 22.63
CA SER A 193 0.70 -12.07 23.36
C SER A 193 -0.22 -13.15 23.94
N GLY A 194 -1.38 -12.74 24.46
CA GLY A 194 -2.33 -13.69 25.08
C GLY A 194 -3.22 -14.45 24.09
N ASN A 195 -3.44 -13.91 22.88
CA ASN A 195 -4.52 -14.41 22.02
C ASN A 195 -4.10 -14.68 20.56
N SER A 196 -2.86 -14.33 20.16
CA SER A 196 -2.46 -14.47 18.75
C SER A 196 -2.32 -15.92 18.28
N VAL A 197 -2.11 -16.85 19.20
CA VAL A 197 -1.92 -18.28 18.91
C VAL A 197 -2.89 -19.12 19.73
N LEU A 198 -3.68 -19.89 19.03
CA LEU A 198 -4.60 -20.91 19.59
C LEU A 198 -4.03 -22.29 19.30
N ALA A 199 -4.29 -23.23 20.18
CA ALA A 199 -3.92 -24.62 19.96
C ALA A 199 -4.74 -25.19 18.80
N ALA A 200 -4.07 -25.81 17.85
CA ALA A 200 -4.73 -26.56 16.78
C ALA A 200 -5.33 -27.85 17.34
N PRO A 201 -6.39 -28.38 16.72
CA PRO A 201 -6.95 -29.71 17.11
C PRO A 201 -5.85 -30.78 17.11
N PRO A 202 -5.78 -31.65 18.13
CA PRO A 202 -4.68 -32.62 18.27
C PRO A 202 -4.52 -33.55 17.06
N ALA A 203 -5.62 -33.98 16.45
CA ALA A 203 -5.62 -34.88 15.29
C ALA A 203 -5.13 -34.17 14.00
N LEU A 204 -5.17 -32.83 13.95
CA LEU A 204 -4.85 -32.08 12.75
C LEU A 204 -3.37 -32.23 12.36
N ALA A 205 -2.45 -32.30 13.31
CA ALA A 205 -1.03 -32.47 13.04
C ALA A 205 -0.72 -33.77 12.28
N LEU A 206 -1.37 -34.87 12.68
CA LEU A 206 -1.19 -36.16 12.03
C LEU A 206 -1.77 -36.15 10.61
N SER A 207 -3.01 -35.67 10.45
CA SER A 207 -3.67 -35.61 9.13
C SER A 207 -2.93 -34.70 8.17
N VAL A 208 -2.44 -33.54 8.65
CA VAL A 208 -1.64 -32.59 7.87
C VAL A 208 -0.32 -33.21 7.43
N THR A 209 0.39 -33.87 8.35
CA THR A 209 1.66 -34.56 8.03
C THR A 209 1.44 -35.63 6.97
N ALA A 210 0.45 -36.51 7.16
CA ALA A 210 0.16 -37.57 6.21
C ALA A 210 -0.22 -37.03 4.83
N ALA A 211 -1.07 -35.98 4.76
CA ALA A 211 -1.44 -35.36 3.50
C ALA A 211 -0.26 -34.67 2.79
N ALA A 212 0.61 -34.02 3.55
CA ALA A 212 1.74 -33.28 3.00
C ALA A 212 2.84 -34.21 2.48
N THR A 213 3.22 -35.24 3.25
CA THR A 213 4.27 -36.21 2.86
C THR A 213 3.80 -37.12 1.70
N ALA A 214 2.50 -37.39 1.61
CA ALA A 214 1.91 -38.10 0.46
C ALA A 214 1.64 -37.16 -0.76
N ASN A 215 2.27 -35.98 -0.82
CA ASN A 215 2.07 -35.00 -1.88
C ASN A 215 0.61 -34.59 -2.14
N GLY A 216 -0.22 -34.72 -1.12
CA GLY A 216 -1.65 -34.41 -1.19
C GLY A 216 -2.55 -35.59 -1.57
N ALA A 217 -2.05 -36.84 -1.70
CA ALA A 217 -2.87 -38.00 -2.06
C ALA A 217 -4.00 -38.29 -1.05
N ALA A 218 -3.80 -37.94 0.21
CA ALA A 218 -4.80 -38.04 1.27
C ALA A 218 -5.65 -36.77 1.48
N ALA A 219 -5.46 -35.75 0.66
CA ALA A 219 -6.18 -34.47 0.77
C ALA A 219 -7.47 -34.46 -0.05
N SER A 220 -8.45 -33.67 0.40
CA SER A 220 -9.70 -33.48 -0.33
C SER A 220 -9.49 -32.79 -1.68
N ALA A 221 -10.42 -32.95 -2.60
CA ALA A 221 -10.37 -32.26 -3.91
C ALA A 221 -10.38 -30.73 -3.74
N SER A 222 -11.11 -30.20 -2.75
CA SER A 222 -11.13 -28.77 -2.40
C SER A 222 -9.76 -28.29 -1.94
N THR A 223 -9.11 -29.00 -1.02
CA THR A 223 -7.75 -28.71 -0.55
C THR A 223 -6.74 -28.71 -1.71
N LEU A 224 -6.81 -29.70 -2.60
CA LEU A 224 -5.90 -29.74 -3.77
C LEU A 224 -6.15 -28.60 -4.75
N SER A 225 -7.40 -28.18 -4.94
CA SER A 225 -7.75 -27.01 -5.73
C SER A 225 -7.16 -25.73 -5.11
N LEU A 226 -7.27 -25.61 -3.79
CA LEU A 226 -6.71 -24.50 -3.02
C LEU A 226 -5.17 -24.45 -3.13
N VAL A 227 -4.50 -25.59 -3.00
CA VAL A 227 -3.04 -25.73 -3.20
C VAL A 227 -2.64 -25.27 -4.60
N LYS A 228 -3.30 -25.77 -5.65
CA LYS A 228 -3.01 -25.39 -7.05
C LYS A 228 -3.20 -23.88 -7.27
N GLY A 229 -4.30 -23.33 -6.79
CA GLY A 229 -4.59 -21.89 -6.90
C GLY A 229 -3.55 -21.04 -6.19
N THR A 230 -3.16 -21.41 -4.98
CA THR A 230 -2.16 -20.67 -4.19
C THR A 230 -0.77 -20.75 -4.79
N LEU A 231 -0.35 -21.94 -5.27
CA LEU A 231 0.94 -22.11 -5.96
C LEU A 231 1.01 -21.26 -7.24
N LYS A 232 -0.09 -21.14 -7.98
CA LYS A 232 -0.17 -20.27 -9.17
C LYS A 232 0.02 -18.80 -8.81
N ILE A 233 -0.60 -18.34 -7.73
CA ILE A 233 -0.43 -16.97 -7.23
C ILE A 233 1.01 -16.73 -6.76
N MET A 234 1.61 -17.67 -6.03
CA MET A 234 3.00 -17.58 -5.59
C MET A 234 3.99 -17.55 -6.76
N ALA A 235 3.78 -18.36 -7.81
CA ALA A 235 4.60 -18.35 -9.01
C ALA A 235 4.52 -16.99 -9.71
N TRP A 236 3.33 -16.44 -9.86
CA TRP A 236 3.13 -15.14 -10.53
C TRP A 236 3.74 -13.96 -9.77
N THR A 237 3.72 -13.99 -8.43
CA THR A 237 4.38 -12.96 -7.60
C THR A 237 5.90 -13.04 -7.69
N ASN A 238 6.47 -14.24 -7.82
CA ASN A 238 7.91 -14.43 -8.01
C ASN A 238 8.36 -14.01 -9.42
N THR A 239 7.56 -14.29 -10.46
CA THR A 239 7.84 -13.84 -11.84
C THR A 239 7.82 -12.31 -11.93
N LYS A 240 6.89 -11.64 -11.26
CA LYS A 240 6.90 -10.17 -11.18
C LYS A 240 8.14 -9.62 -10.48
N LYS A 241 8.60 -10.24 -9.40
CA LYS A 241 9.85 -9.84 -8.71
C LYS A 241 11.09 -10.12 -9.59
N ALA A 242 11.12 -11.22 -10.30
CA ALA A 242 12.20 -11.56 -11.24
C ALA A 242 12.15 -10.68 -12.49
N ALA A 243 10.96 -10.36 -13.02
CA ALA A 243 10.80 -9.44 -14.15
C ALA A 243 11.19 -8.00 -13.77
N VAL A 244 10.89 -7.55 -12.54
CA VAL A 244 11.37 -6.26 -12.04
C VAL A 244 12.89 -6.28 -11.85
N ALA A 245 13.48 -7.37 -11.35
CA ALA A 245 14.93 -7.48 -11.17
C ALA A 245 15.68 -7.73 -12.50
N GLY A 246 15.14 -8.56 -13.39
CA GLY A 246 15.74 -8.87 -14.70
C GLY A 246 15.39 -7.83 -15.78
N GLY A 247 14.20 -7.23 -15.72
CA GLY A 247 13.79 -6.15 -16.60
C GLY A 247 14.60 -4.88 -16.39
N PHE A 248 15.02 -4.58 -15.16
CA PHE A 248 15.94 -3.46 -14.88
C PHE A 248 17.31 -3.66 -15.54
N ALA A 249 17.82 -4.89 -15.59
CA ALA A 249 19.12 -5.18 -16.21
C ALA A 249 19.08 -5.13 -17.76
N LEU A 250 17.96 -5.51 -18.39
CA LEU A 250 17.79 -5.46 -19.85
C LEU A 250 17.28 -4.11 -20.35
N ILE A 251 16.51 -3.37 -19.54
CA ILE A 251 16.03 -2.00 -19.84
C ILE A 251 17.18 -0.99 -19.82
N ILE A 252 18.18 -1.19 -18.97
CA ILE A 252 19.37 -0.32 -18.94
C ILE A 252 20.22 -0.51 -20.19
N ALA A 253 20.24 -1.67 -20.83
CA ALA A 253 21.11 -1.97 -21.96
C ALA A 253 20.48 -1.72 -23.36
N GLY A 254 19.13 -1.69 -23.49
CA GLY A 254 18.49 -1.69 -24.83
C GLY A 254 17.39 -0.68 -25.09
N LEU A 255 16.86 0.01 -24.07
CA LEU A 255 15.64 0.82 -24.21
C LEU A 255 15.78 2.31 -23.83
N GLY A 256 16.98 2.81 -23.70
CA GLY A 256 17.20 4.23 -23.35
C GLY A 256 16.60 5.22 -24.37
N ILE A 257 16.35 4.83 -25.60
CA ILE A 257 15.82 5.71 -26.65
C ILE A 257 14.33 5.46 -26.96
N ALA A 258 13.88 4.20 -26.96
CA ALA A 258 12.49 3.88 -27.28
C ALA A 258 11.52 4.10 -26.10
N ALA A 259 12.00 3.91 -24.86
CA ALA A 259 11.22 4.17 -23.65
C ALA A 259 10.98 5.65 -23.38
N PHE A 260 11.91 6.52 -23.78
CA PHE A 260 11.75 7.98 -23.62
C PHE A 260 10.61 8.48 -24.52
N ASN A 261 10.53 8.05 -25.77
CA ASN A 261 9.48 8.45 -26.70
C ASN A 261 8.12 7.81 -26.37
N GLY A 262 8.09 6.56 -25.87
CA GLY A 262 6.86 5.88 -25.46
C GLY A 262 6.27 6.42 -24.17
N PHE A 263 7.11 6.82 -23.21
CA PHE A 263 6.69 7.41 -21.95
C PHE A 263 6.12 8.82 -22.17
N GLU A 264 6.72 9.62 -23.04
CA GLU A 264 6.20 10.95 -23.43
C GLU A 264 4.83 10.82 -24.12
N SER A 265 4.67 9.87 -25.00
CA SER A 265 3.38 9.60 -25.70
C SER A 265 2.30 9.11 -24.72
N TRP A 266 2.63 8.21 -23.80
CA TRP A 266 1.71 7.73 -22.75
C TRP A 266 1.31 8.86 -21.80
N ARG A 267 2.28 9.69 -21.37
CA ARG A 267 2.06 10.84 -20.47
C ARG A 267 1.12 11.87 -21.09
N THR A 268 1.28 12.16 -22.39
CA THR A 268 0.44 13.13 -23.08
C THR A 268 -0.98 12.61 -23.38
N SER A 269 -1.18 11.29 -23.44
CA SER A 269 -2.50 10.68 -23.71
C SER A 269 -3.33 10.43 -22.44
N HIS A 270 -2.71 10.40 -21.23
CA HIS A 270 -3.40 10.05 -19.99
C HIS A 270 -3.58 11.23 -19.03
N PHE A 271 -2.89 12.34 -19.24
CA PHE A 271 -3.07 13.54 -18.43
C PHE A 271 -3.98 14.55 -19.13
N PRO A 272 -4.90 15.20 -18.40
CA PRO A 272 -5.77 16.18 -18.99
C PRO A 272 -4.96 17.32 -19.61
N ASN A 273 -5.41 17.80 -20.77
CA ASN A 273 -4.80 18.97 -21.41
C ASN A 273 -5.16 20.23 -20.61
N ILE A 274 -4.14 20.90 -20.10
CA ILE A 274 -4.28 22.09 -19.27
C ILE A 274 -4.00 23.41 -20.03
N GLN A 275 -3.75 23.33 -21.33
CA GLN A 275 -3.58 24.51 -22.18
C GLN A 275 -4.82 25.41 -22.12
N GLY A 276 -4.63 26.70 -22.10
CA GLY A 276 -5.72 27.70 -22.07
C GLY A 276 -5.54 28.75 -20.99
N THR A 277 -6.60 29.51 -20.76
CA THR A 277 -6.63 30.61 -19.79
C THR A 277 -7.39 30.19 -18.54
N TRP A 278 -6.85 30.57 -17.40
CA TRP A 278 -7.34 30.24 -16.07
C TRP A 278 -7.44 31.52 -15.24
N GLU A 279 -8.59 31.79 -14.67
CA GLU A 279 -8.87 33.04 -13.97
C GLU A 279 -9.28 32.80 -12.52
N GLY A 280 -8.88 33.72 -11.65
CA GLY A 280 -9.22 33.67 -10.23
C GLY A 280 -8.72 34.90 -9.48
N SER A 281 -9.09 34.97 -8.21
CA SER A 281 -8.67 36.06 -7.34
C SER A 281 -7.62 35.59 -6.34
N SER A 282 -6.58 36.38 -6.14
CA SER A 282 -5.55 36.14 -5.13
C SER A 282 -5.40 37.34 -4.22
N MET A 283 -5.12 37.08 -2.93
CA MET A 283 -4.65 38.10 -2.02
C MET A 283 -3.14 38.19 -2.09
N PHE A 284 -2.64 39.37 -2.45
CA PHE A 284 -1.21 39.61 -2.60
C PHE A 284 -0.67 40.54 -1.52
N TRP A 285 0.57 40.25 -1.07
CA TRP A 285 1.42 41.19 -0.37
C TRP A 285 2.56 41.52 -1.33
N ASP A 286 2.56 42.73 -1.89
CA ASP A 286 3.71 43.21 -2.61
C ASP A 286 4.67 43.84 -1.59
N ASP A 287 5.95 43.45 -1.61
CA ASP A 287 7.01 44.02 -0.76
C ASP A 287 7.25 45.50 -1.00
N GLY A 288 6.56 46.09 -1.99
CA GLY A 288 6.65 47.50 -2.37
C GLY A 288 5.44 48.38 -2.01
N ILE A 289 4.32 47.79 -1.55
CA ILE A 289 3.17 48.55 -1.05
C ILE A 289 3.27 48.72 0.46
N GLN A 290 3.00 49.93 0.95
CA GLN A 290 3.09 50.30 2.36
C GLN A 290 2.47 49.23 3.26
N ARG A 291 3.20 48.79 4.30
CA ARG A 291 2.83 47.80 5.27
C ARG A 291 1.40 48.00 5.75
N GLY A 292 0.50 47.10 5.37
CA GLY A 292 -0.83 47.01 5.97
C GLY A 292 -2.05 46.91 5.04
N GLN A 293 -1.93 47.03 3.71
CA GLN A 293 -3.06 46.86 2.81
C GLN A 293 -2.94 45.58 1.98
N ALA A 294 -3.83 44.59 2.27
CA ALA A 294 -4.04 43.42 1.44
C ALA A 294 -4.90 43.83 0.23
N ALA A 295 -4.32 43.89 -0.95
CA ALA A 295 -5.09 44.10 -2.18
C ALA A 295 -5.50 42.74 -2.76
N ARG A 296 -6.80 42.57 -3.05
CA ARG A 296 -7.27 41.51 -3.93
C ARG A 296 -6.88 41.85 -5.36
N SER A 297 -6.26 40.89 -6.06
CA SER A 297 -5.99 41.06 -7.48
C SER A 297 -6.58 39.91 -8.27
N HIS A 298 -7.23 40.24 -9.36
CA HIS A 298 -7.67 39.25 -10.34
C HIS A 298 -6.44 38.77 -11.11
N VAL A 299 -6.27 37.44 -11.15
CA VAL A 299 -5.12 36.80 -11.77
C VAL A 299 -5.59 35.99 -12.96
N VAL A 300 -4.97 36.23 -14.09
CA VAL A 300 -5.16 35.43 -15.30
C VAL A 300 -3.86 34.66 -15.58
N LEU A 301 -3.95 33.33 -15.53
CA LEU A 301 -2.85 32.43 -15.85
C LEU A 301 -3.09 31.86 -17.25
N THR A 302 -2.17 32.13 -18.19
CA THR A 302 -2.21 31.57 -19.53
C THR A 302 -1.19 30.43 -19.65
N LEU A 303 -1.62 29.25 -20.06
CA LEU A 303 -0.80 28.06 -20.27
C LEU A 303 -0.76 27.71 -21.75
N VAL A 304 0.42 27.63 -22.32
CA VAL A 304 0.67 27.27 -23.73
C VAL A 304 1.50 26.00 -23.77
N LYS A 305 1.06 25.00 -24.54
CA LYS A 305 1.81 23.77 -24.77
C LYS A 305 2.99 24.05 -25.69
N THR A 306 4.18 23.57 -25.32
CA THR A 306 5.43 23.70 -26.08
C THR A 306 6.03 22.32 -26.37
N ASN A 307 7.02 22.24 -27.25
CA ASN A 307 7.71 20.98 -27.57
C ASN A 307 8.39 20.31 -26.37
N GLY A 308 8.62 21.02 -25.26
CA GLY A 308 9.26 20.50 -24.05
C GLY A 308 8.39 20.53 -22.79
N GLY A 309 7.07 20.78 -22.93
CA GLY A 309 6.16 20.85 -21.78
C GLY A 309 5.15 21.99 -21.88
N TYR A 310 5.09 22.85 -20.89
CA TYR A 310 4.21 24.02 -20.84
C TYR A 310 5.02 25.29 -20.56
N ALA A 311 4.65 26.39 -21.22
CA ALA A 311 5.01 27.75 -20.84
C ALA A 311 3.82 28.41 -20.15
N ALA A 312 4.10 29.30 -19.20
CA ALA A 312 3.08 29.99 -18.45
C ALA A 312 3.37 31.50 -18.37
N THR A 313 2.33 32.31 -18.51
CA THR A 313 2.35 33.74 -18.22
C THR A 313 1.22 34.09 -17.26
N THR A 314 1.41 35.17 -16.48
CA THR A 314 0.37 35.67 -15.58
C THR A 314 0.13 37.14 -15.77
N ASP A 315 -1.12 37.52 -15.76
CA ASP A 315 -1.58 38.91 -15.72
C ASP A 315 -2.19 39.18 -14.34
N TRP A 316 -1.87 40.34 -13.80
CA TRP A 316 -2.35 40.85 -12.52
C TRP A 316 -3.10 42.16 -12.82
N ILE A 317 -4.41 42.05 -12.93
CA ILE A 317 -5.24 43.10 -13.53
C ILE A 317 -5.15 44.42 -12.72
N GLU A 318 -5.42 44.39 -11.42
CA GLU A 318 -5.45 45.56 -10.56
C GLU A 318 -4.06 46.16 -10.33
N LEU A 319 -3.02 45.37 -10.57
CA LEU A 319 -1.62 45.86 -10.48
C LEU A 319 -1.07 46.36 -11.82
N GLY A 320 -1.88 46.35 -12.89
CA GLY A 320 -1.44 46.75 -14.23
C GLY A 320 -0.29 45.94 -14.80
N ARG A 321 -0.03 44.73 -14.24
CA ARG A 321 1.11 43.89 -14.67
C ARG A 321 0.60 42.81 -15.61
N LYS A 322 1.09 42.78 -16.85
CA LYS A 322 0.68 41.83 -17.88
C LYS A 322 1.84 41.03 -18.43
N GLY A 323 1.55 39.81 -18.92
CA GLY A 323 2.49 38.95 -19.64
C GLY A 323 3.71 38.54 -18.83
N LEU A 324 3.59 38.49 -17.50
CA LEU A 324 4.73 38.14 -16.65
C LEU A 324 5.06 36.64 -16.81
N PRO A 325 6.24 36.32 -17.36
CA PRO A 325 6.62 34.93 -17.54
C PRO A 325 6.78 34.22 -16.18
N MET A 326 6.19 33.07 -16.07
CA MET A 326 6.38 32.16 -14.95
C MET A 326 7.52 31.21 -15.29
N GLY A 327 8.59 31.23 -14.55
CA GLY A 327 9.81 30.48 -14.80
C GLY A 327 9.63 29.01 -15.20
N LYS A 328 10.48 28.11 -14.75
CA LYS A 328 10.35 26.68 -15.09
C LYS A 328 8.98 26.12 -14.72
N VAL A 329 8.17 25.78 -15.73
CA VAL A 329 6.87 25.13 -15.58
C VAL A 329 7.07 23.62 -15.60
N LYS A 330 6.59 22.92 -14.55
CA LYS A 330 6.57 21.46 -14.49
C LYS A 330 5.14 21.00 -14.27
N TYR A 331 4.63 20.21 -15.21
CA TYR A 331 3.33 19.56 -15.10
C TYR A 331 3.52 18.07 -14.80
N ASP A 332 3.00 17.65 -13.66
CA ASP A 332 3.08 16.27 -13.15
C ASP A 332 1.74 15.98 -12.44
N TYR A 333 0.75 15.58 -13.24
CA TYR A 333 -0.63 15.44 -12.77
C TYR A 333 -0.71 14.67 -11.43
N PRO A 334 -1.49 15.15 -10.46
CA PRO A 334 -2.42 16.29 -10.53
C PRO A 334 -1.81 17.67 -10.24
N TYR A 335 -0.50 17.82 -10.31
CA TYR A 335 0.18 19.05 -9.92
C TYR A 335 0.80 19.80 -11.08
N LEU A 336 0.57 21.12 -11.08
CA LEU A 336 1.29 22.10 -11.88
C LEU A 336 2.17 22.93 -10.96
N SER A 337 3.47 22.99 -11.22
CA SER A 337 4.39 23.77 -10.42
C SER A 337 5.23 24.70 -11.31
N PHE A 338 5.49 25.91 -10.84
CA PHE A 338 6.37 26.85 -11.48
C PHE A 338 7.07 27.75 -10.46
N GLN A 339 8.25 28.21 -10.83
CA GLN A 339 9.12 28.97 -9.96
C GLN A 339 9.52 30.27 -10.63
N ARG A 340 9.14 31.39 -10.06
CA ARG A 340 9.50 32.74 -10.54
C ARG A 340 10.81 33.20 -9.94
N SER A 341 11.09 32.86 -8.69
CA SER A 341 12.35 33.15 -8.00
C SER A 341 12.62 32.05 -6.97
N PRO A 342 13.83 31.91 -6.40
CA PRO A 342 14.14 30.91 -5.37
C PRO A 342 13.20 30.96 -4.16
N ARG A 343 12.56 32.09 -3.89
CA ARG A 343 11.63 32.29 -2.77
C ARG A 343 10.15 32.26 -3.17
N GLN A 344 9.83 32.16 -4.47
CA GLN A 344 8.47 32.20 -5.00
C GLN A 344 8.24 30.99 -5.91
N ALA A 345 7.84 29.88 -5.30
CA ALA A 345 7.42 28.68 -6.00
C ALA A 345 5.92 28.49 -5.82
N TRP A 346 5.21 28.22 -6.90
CA TRP A 346 3.77 27.97 -6.91
C TRP A 346 3.53 26.50 -7.19
N LYS A 347 2.60 25.91 -6.45
CA LYS A 347 2.14 24.55 -6.67
C LYS A 347 0.62 24.54 -6.67
N LEU A 348 0.03 24.24 -7.82
CA LEU A 348 -1.42 24.14 -8.02
C LEU A 348 -1.80 22.68 -8.21
N ARG A 349 -2.91 22.30 -7.63
CA ARG A 349 -3.53 21.01 -7.86
C ARG A 349 -4.71 21.16 -8.83
N ILE A 350 -4.75 20.29 -9.83
CA ILE A 350 -5.72 20.30 -10.93
C ILE A 350 -6.74 19.19 -10.67
N ASN A 351 -8.03 19.47 -10.88
CA ASN A 351 -9.08 18.46 -10.82
C ASN A 351 -9.05 17.54 -12.07
N ALA A 352 -9.78 16.41 -11.99
CA ALA A 352 -9.76 15.40 -13.05
C ALA A 352 -10.29 15.91 -14.41
N GLU A 353 -11.18 16.90 -14.40
CA GLU A 353 -11.79 17.48 -15.59
C GLU A 353 -10.95 18.62 -16.19
N ALA A 354 -9.85 19.00 -15.58
CA ALA A 354 -9.04 20.16 -15.91
C ALA A 354 -9.87 21.45 -16.06
N SER A 355 -10.86 21.63 -15.19
CA SER A 355 -11.72 22.81 -15.13
C SER A 355 -11.38 23.73 -13.96
N GLN A 356 -10.65 23.23 -12.96
CA GLN A 356 -10.29 23.95 -11.74
C GLN A 356 -8.85 23.67 -11.33
N MET A 357 -8.16 24.71 -10.88
CA MET A 357 -6.83 24.63 -10.22
C MET A 357 -6.91 25.28 -8.84
N VAL A 358 -6.41 24.60 -7.83
CA VAL A 358 -6.34 25.10 -6.45
C VAL A 358 -4.88 25.24 -6.05
N LEU A 359 -4.50 26.42 -5.58
CA LEU A 359 -3.16 26.66 -5.07
C LEU A 359 -2.97 25.96 -3.72
N GLU A 360 -1.99 25.06 -3.62
CA GLU A 360 -1.66 24.35 -2.38
C GLU A 360 -0.55 25.01 -1.58
N SER A 361 0.40 25.66 -2.25
CA SER A 361 1.47 26.38 -1.54
C SER A 361 2.07 27.53 -2.37
N ILE A 362 2.29 28.63 -1.69
CA ILE A 362 3.17 29.72 -2.12
C ILE A 362 4.11 30.03 -0.96
N GLY A 363 5.37 30.32 -1.26
CA GLY A 363 6.39 30.60 -0.23
C GLY A 363 6.11 31.73 0.74
N SER A 364 5.10 32.59 0.53
CA SER A 364 4.80 33.73 1.40
C SER A 364 3.36 34.25 1.38
N SER A 365 2.38 33.62 0.70
CA SER A 365 1.01 34.15 0.65
C SER A 365 0.03 33.35 1.48
N ARG A 366 -0.90 34.06 2.13
CA ARG A 366 -1.97 33.49 2.96
C ARG A 366 -3.28 33.51 2.18
N GLY A 367 -3.80 32.34 1.83
CA GLY A 367 -5.16 32.15 1.32
C GLY A 367 -5.23 31.18 0.12
N PRO A 368 -6.29 30.39 0.01
CA PRO A 368 -6.50 29.55 -1.16
C PRO A 368 -6.78 30.41 -2.39
N VAL A 369 -6.08 30.15 -3.48
CA VAL A 369 -6.39 30.70 -4.79
C VAL A 369 -7.05 29.61 -5.61
N LEU A 370 -8.28 29.83 -6.03
CA LEU A 370 -8.99 28.98 -6.95
C LEU A 370 -8.95 29.63 -8.33
N LEU A 371 -8.40 28.94 -9.32
CA LEU A 371 -8.42 29.32 -10.72
C LEU A 371 -9.44 28.46 -11.46
N LEU A 372 -10.35 29.07 -12.18
CA LEU A 372 -11.32 28.44 -13.06
C LEU A 372 -10.87 28.57 -14.51
N ARG A 373 -11.09 27.53 -15.30
CA ARG A 373 -10.77 27.57 -16.72
C ARG A 373 -11.79 28.40 -17.49
N THR A 374 -11.33 29.41 -18.21
CA THR A 374 -12.18 30.34 -18.97
C THR A 374 -12.10 30.14 -20.48
N SER A 375 -11.07 29.45 -21.00
CA SER A 375 -10.95 29.12 -22.41
C SER A 375 -10.79 27.62 -22.69
N SER A 376 -11.29 27.17 -23.88
CA SER A 376 -11.11 25.79 -24.35
C SER A 376 -9.61 25.47 -24.62
N PRO A 377 -9.19 24.19 -24.47
CA PRO A 377 -7.82 23.80 -24.80
C PRO A 377 -7.39 24.07 -26.24
N ASP A 378 -8.35 24.18 -27.15
CA ASP A 378 -8.11 24.36 -28.58
C ASP A 378 -8.07 25.82 -29.05
N THR A 379 -8.52 26.74 -28.20
CA THR A 379 -8.44 28.18 -28.44
C THR A 379 -7.37 28.79 -27.56
N VAL A 380 -6.18 29.02 -28.11
CA VAL A 380 -5.19 29.89 -27.47
C VAL A 380 -5.65 31.33 -27.72
N PRO A 381 -6.08 32.11 -26.70
CA PRO A 381 -6.36 33.51 -26.89
C PRO A 381 -5.07 34.17 -27.38
N ALA A 382 -5.17 34.99 -28.42
CA ALA A 382 -4.09 35.89 -28.76
C ALA A 382 -3.71 36.73 -27.52
N PRO A 383 -2.44 37.07 -27.30
CA PRO A 383 -2.07 37.89 -26.16
C PRO A 383 -2.93 39.15 -26.22
N LEU A 384 -3.66 39.42 -25.13
CA LEU A 384 -4.57 40.53 -25.02
C LEU A 384 -3.80 41.84 -25.31
N THR A 385 -4.21 42.58 -26.34
CA THR A 385 -3.64 43.86 -26.66
C THR A 385 -4.11 44.91 -25.64
N GLU A 386 -3.30 45.98 -25.43
CA GLU A 386 -3.60 47.05 -24.43
C GLU A 386 -4.96 47.67 -24.57
N GLU A 387 -5.56 47.69 -25.78
CA GLU A 387 -6.89 48.26 -26.06
C GLU A 387 -8.07 47.47 -25.43
N GLN A 388 -7.87 46.23 -25.05
CA GLN A 388 -8.94 45.38 -24.44
C GLN A 388 -9.07 45.57 -22.93
N PHE A 389 -8.20 46.35 -22.31
CA PHE A 389 -8.23 46.63 -20.88
C PHE A 389 -8.45 48.14 -20.60
N ALA A 390 -9.34 48.78 -21.32
CA ALA A 390 -9.89 50.05 -20.85
C ALA A 390 -10.57 49.78 -19.47
N PRO A 391 -10.32 50.64 -18.45
CA PRO A 391 -10.97 50.43 -17.15
C PRO A 391 -12.46 50.48 -17.35
N GLY A 392 -13.13 49.34 -17.29
CA GLY A 392 -14.58 49.25 -17.28
C GLY A 392 -15.08 49.97 -16.04
N ASP A 393 -16.25 50.55 -16.15
CA ASP A 393 -16.95 51.34 -15.13
C ASP A 393 -17.34 50.54 -13.87
N GLY A 394 -16.83 49.36 -13.68
CA GLY A 394 -17.07 48.53 -12.51
C GLY A 394 -18.47 47.88 -12.43
N SER A 395 -19.30 48.03 -13.44
CA SER A 395 -20.69 47.55 -13.38
C SER A 395 -20.89 46.09 -13.72
N GLY A 396 -19.82 45.37 -14.13
CA GLY A 396 -19.92 43.96 -14.57
C GLY A 396 -19.68 42.87 -13.51
N LEU A 397 -19.32 43.21 -12.28
CA LEU A 397 -18.93 42.25 -11.24
C LEU A 397 -19.90 42.15 -10.04
N GLN A 398 -21.15 42.54 -10.20
CA GLN A 398 -22.19 42.26 -9.20
C GLN A 398 -22.78 40.86 -9.43
N GLY A 399 -22.28 39.88 -8.71
CA GLY A 399 -22.92 38.56 -8.71
C GLY A 399 -22.15 37.35 -8.20
N TYR A 400 -20.92 37.47 -7.83
CA TYR A 400 -20.16 36.33 -7.25
C TYR A 400 -19.42 36.73 -5.97
N TRP A 401 -20.19 36.71 -4.86
CA TRP A 401 -19.70 36.75 -3.48
C TRP A 401 -19.99 35.45 -2.79
#